data_1f6d39fba2ed0a298b59542390ba634f
#
_entry.id   1f6d39fba2ed0a298b59542390ba634f
#
_cell.length_a   1.000
_cell.length_b   1.000
_cell.length_c   1.000
_cell.angle_alpha   90.00
_cell.angle_beta   90.00
_cell.angle_gamma   90.00
#
_symmetry.space_group_name_H-M   'P 1'
#
loop_
_entity.id
_entity.type
_entity.pdbx_description
1 polymer ?
#
loop_
_entity_poly.entity_id
_entity_poly.type
_entity_poly.pdbx_seq_one_letter_code
_entity_poly.pdbx_strand_id
1 'polypeptide(L)'
;LLESGENVFKLLGLICSQYETILSVHEMRSDGMDLAQMKAALGIHEFRIKKAFGPASRYDGEGLRKVLMKAYEADRNIKTGLTEPETALELFVAGV
;
A
#
# COMPACT_ATOMS: atom_id res chain seq x y z
N LEU A 1 -19.24 -17.05 0.81
CA LEU A 1 -19.28 -16.05 0.93
C LEU A 1 -19.06 -15.25 2.18
N LEU A 2 -19.22 -15.75 3.37
CA LEU A 2 -18.74 -15.05 4.52
C LEU A 2 -17.26 -14.77 4.40
N GLU A 3 -16.56 -15.71 3.81
CA GLU A 3 -15.14 -15.57 3.60
C GLU A 3 -14.77 -14.48 2.62
N SER A 4 -15.70 -14.10 1.76
CA SER A 4 -15.42 -13.07 0.78
C SER A 4 -15.16 -11.71 1.43
N GLY A 5 -15.93 -11.34 2.47
CA GLY A 5 -15.68 -10.11 3.20
C GLY A 5 -14.36 -10.12 3.94
N GLU A 6 -14.03 -11.26 4.55
CA GLU A 6 -12.76 -11.45 5.24
C GLU A 6 -11.59 -11.40 4.28
N ASN A 7 -11.75 -12.02 3.12
CA ASN A 7 -10.71 -12.00 2.08
C ASN A 7 -10.47 -10.59 1.54
N VAL A 8 -11.52 -9.82 1.35
CA VAL A 8 -11.41 -8.43 0.90
C VAL A 8 -10.67 -7.60 1.95
N PHE A 9 -10.99 -7.80 3.23
CA PHE A 9 -10.32 -7.09 4.30
C PHE A 9 -8.82 -7.40 4.34
N LYS A 10 -8.47 -8.67 4.21
CA LYS A 10 -7.06 -9.10 4.14
C LYS A 10 -6.36 -8.52 2.91
N LEU A 11 -7.06 -8.50 1.79
CA LEU A 11 -6.51 -7.94 0.55
C LEU A 11 -6.21 -6.45 0.71
N LEU A 12 -7.12 -5.69 1.32
CA LEU A 12 -6.88 -4.26 1.57
C LEU A 12 -5.71 -4.03 2.51
N GLY A 13 -5.57 -4.86 3.54
CA GLY A 13 -4.40 -4.80 4.43
C GLY A 13 -3.10 -5.04 3.68
N LEU A 14 -3.11 -5.99 2.75
CA LEU A 14 -1.95 -6.29 1.93
C LEU A 14 -1.64 -5.13 0.97
N ILE A 15 -2.66 -4.53 0.38
CA ILE A 15 -2.51 -3.37 -0.49
C ILE A 15 -1.90 -2.21 0.29
N CYS A 16 -2.40 -1.91 1.48
CA CYS A 16 -1.85 -0.86 2.33
C CYS A 16 -0.36 -1.12 2.62
N SER A 17 -0.03 -2.36 3.00
CA SER A 17 1.35 -2.74 3.29
C SER A 17 2.26 -2.56 2.08
N GLN A 18 1.79 -2.95 0.90
CA GLN A 18 2.58 -2.81 -0.32
C GLN A 18 2.81 -1.35 -0.69
N TYR A 19 1.77 -0.51 -0.59
CA TYR A 19 1.92 0.91 -0.90
C TYR A 19 2.77 1.63 0.13
N GLU A 20 2.71 1.22 1.40
CA GLU A 20 3.62 1.73 2.43
C GLU A 20 5.07 1.45 2.07
N THR A 21 5.35 0.23 1.62
CA THR A 21 6.69 -0.15 1.19
C THR A 21 7.14 0.65 -0.03
N ILE A 22 6.26 0.80 -1.03
CA ILE A 22 6.56 1.54 -2.24
C ILE A 22 6.85 3.01 -1.92
N LEU A 23 6.04 3.63 -1.08
CA LEU A 23 6.26 5.01 -0.68
C LEU A 23 7.55 5.18 0.09
N SER A 24 7.84 4.27 1.02
CA SER A 24 9.08 4.31 1.80
C SER A 24 10.29 4.18 0.89
N VAL A 25 10.25 3.26 -0.07
CA VAL A 25 11.34 3.09 -1.04
C VAL A 25 11.51 4.36 -1.89
N HIS A 26 10.40 4.95 -2.32
CA HIS A 26 10.43 6.19 -3.11
C HIS A 26 11.15 7.30 -2.33
N GLU A 27 10.78 7.49 -1.08
CA GLU A 27 11.35 8.54 -0.22
C GLU A 27 12.83 8.26 0.08
N MET A 28 13.18 7.02 0.37
CA MET A 28 14.56 6.63 0.66
C MET A 28 15.46 6.81 -0.56
N ARG A 29 14.97 6.48 -1.75
CA ARG A 29 15.73 6.71 -2.99
C ARG A 29 15.93 8.19 -3.24
N SER A 30 14.94 9.01 -2.95
CA SER A 30 15.08 10.47 -3.05
C SER A 30 16.15 10.99 -2.11
N ASP A 31 16.33 10.33 -0.97
CA ASP A 31 17.36 10.68 0.00
C ASP A 31 18.74 10.08 -0.34
N GLY A 32 18.84 9.37 -1.45
CA GLY A 32 20.09 8.79 -1.91
C GLY A 32 20.48 7.49 -1.21
N MET A 33 19.55 6.83 -0.54
CA MET A 33 19.82 5.57 0.15
C MET A 33 19.98 4.42 -0.84
N ASP A 34 20.91 3.52 -0.55
CA ASP A 34 21.10 2.32 -1.35
C ASP A 34 20.27 1.15 -0.79
N LEU A 35 20.31 0.01 -1.47
CA LEU A 35 19.55 -1.17 -1.08
C LEU A 35 19.87 -1.65 0.33
N ALA A 36 21.14 -1.64 0.70
CA ALA A 36 21.57 -2.10 2.03
C ALA A 36 21.01 -1.18 3.12
N GLN A 37 21.02 0.12 2.89
CA GLN A 37 20.47 1.10 3.82
C GLN A 37 18.95 0.96 3.95
N MET A 38 18.26 0.75 2.84
CA MET A 38 16.82 0.54 2.85
C MET A 38 16.46 -0.74 3.61
N LYS A 39 17.22 -1.81 3.40
CA LYS A 39 16.99 -3.08 4.08
C LYS A 39 17.14 -2.91 5.59
N ALA A 40 18.17 -2.21 6.02
CA ALA A 40 18.40 -1.95 7.43
C ALA A 40 17.28 -1.11 8.05
N ALA A 41 16.84 -0.08 7.33
CA ALA A 41 15.81 0.83 7.83
C ALA A 41 14.42 0.19 7.88
N LEU A 42 14.06 -0.59 6.85
CA LEU A 42 12.73 -1.18 6.73
C LEU A 42 12.60 -2.52 7.44
N GLY A 43 13.70 -3.23 7.63
CA GLY A 43 13.68 -4.52 8.29
C GLY A 43 12.93 -5.60 7.51
N ILE A 44 12.85 -5.48 6.18
CA ILE A 44 12.17 -6.43 5.32
C ILE A 44 13.18 -7.06 4.35
N HIS A 45 12.77 -8.15 3.73
CA HIS A 45 13.63 -8.86 2.79
C HIS A 45 13.92 -7.99 1.56
N GLU A 46 15.15 -8.03 1.08
CA GLU A 46 15.56 -7.20 -0.06
C GLU A 46 14.75 -7.47 -1.32
N PHE A 47 14.22 -8.67 -1.49
CA PHE A 47 13.36 -9.01 -2.61
C PHE A 47 12.12 -8.11 -2.65
N ARG A 48 11.51 -7.85 -1.50
CA ARG A 48 10.35 -6.97 -1.40
C ARG A 48 10.72 -5.53 -1.75
N ILE A 49 11.90 -5.11 -1.34
CA ILE A 49 12.39 -3.77 -1.65
C ILE A 49 12.63 -3.64 -3.16
N LYS A 50 13.27 -4.62 -3.77
CA LYS A 50 13.53 -4.63 -5.20
C LYS A 50 12.23 -4.60 -6.01
N LYS A 51 11.22 -5.34 -5.57
CA LYS A 51 9.90 -5.32 -6.23
C LYS A 51 9.24 -3.95 -6.18
N ALA A 52 9.54 -3.17 -5.16
CA ALA A 52 8.99 -1.83 -5.01
C ALA A 52 9.67 -0.79 -5.89
N PHE A 53 10.85 -1.08 -6.43
CA PHE A 53 11.60 -0.12 -7.25
C PHE A 53 10.83 0.33 -8.50
N GLY A 54 10.16 -0.59 -9.18
CA GLY A 54 9.38 -0.28 -10.37
C GLY A 54 8.28 0.74 -10.09
N PRO A 55 7.33 0.42 -9.20
CA PRO A 55 6.28 1.36 -8.85
C PRO A 55 6.82 2.66 -8.23
N ALA A 56 7.86 2.58 -7.39
CA ALA A 56 8.45 3.76 -6.76
C ALA A 56 9.04 4.73 -7.78
N SER A 57 9.54 4.21 -8.91
CA SER A 57 10.08 5.04 -9.98
C SER A 57 9.01 5.59 -10.90
N ARG A 58 7.86 4.89 -10.99
CA ARG A 58 6.78 5.20 -11.92
C ARG A 58 5.87 6.31 -11.43
N TYR A 59 5.70 6.43 -10.12
CA TYR A 59 4.79 7.39 -9.51
C TYR A 59 5.57 8.40 -8.68
N ASP A 60 5.04 9.62 -8.55
CA ASP A 60 5.62 10.59 -7.63
C ASP A 60 5.14 10.32 -6.19
N GLY A 61 5.81 10.92 -5.21
CA GLY A 61 5.49 10.70 -3.81
C GLY A 61 4.08 11.16 -3.45
N GLU A 62 3.61 12.24 -4.05
CA GLU A 62 2.26 12.74 -3.79
C GLU A 62 1.21 11.77 -4.32
N GLY A 63 1.40 11.25 -5.52
CA GLY A 63 0.49 10.26 -6.09
C GLY A 63 0.43 9.00 -5.24
N LEU A 64 1.58 8.52 -4.76
CA LEU A 64 1.64 7.35 -3.89
C LEU A 64 0.93 7.60 -2.56
N ARG A 65 1.11 8.78 -1.97
CA ARG A 65 0.42 9.15 -0.73
C ARG A 65 -1.09 9.19 -0.91
N LYS A 66 -1.55 9.72 -2.03
CA LYS A 66 -2.99 9.77 -2.33
C LYS A 66 -3.60 8.39 -2.43
N VAL A 67 -2.93 7.46 -3.12
CA VAL A 67 -3.41 6.09 -3.22
C VAL A 67 -3.43 5.42 -1.85
N LEU A 68 -2.38 5.60 -1.07
CA LEU A 68 -2.28 5.03 0.27
C LEU A 68 -3.37 5.57 1.19
N MET A 69 -3.65 6.87 1.14
CA MET A 69 -4.71 7.47 1.94
C MET A 69 -6.09 6.90 1.57
N LYS A 70 -6.32 6.66 0.28
CA LYS A 70 -7.57 6.03 -0.17
C LYS A 70 -7.68 4.60 0.33
N ALA A 71 -6.57 3.87 0.35
CA ALA A 71 -6.55 2.50 0.88
C ALA A 71 -6.84 2.49 2.38
N TYR A 72 -6.26 3.41 3.14
CA TYR A 72 -6.54 3.55 4.58
C TYR A 72 -8.00 3.92 4.82
N GLU A 73 -8.56 4.79 4.01
CA GLU A 73 -9.95 5.18 4.14
C GLU A 73 -10.89 4.00 3.90
N ALA A 74 -10.61 3.19 2.87
CA ALA A 74 -11.38 1.99 2.59
C ALA A 74 -11.30 1.01 3.76
N ASP A 75 -10.11 0.80 4.30
CA ASP A 75 -9.87 -0.08 5.43
C ASP A 75 -10.67 0.39 6.66
N ARG A 76 -10.60 1.68 6.96
CA ARG A 76 -11.33 2.26 8.09
C ARG A 76 -12.83 2.15 7.92
N ASN A 77 -13.33 2.38 6.71
CA ASN A 77 -14.76 2.31 6.43
C ASN A 77 -15.31 0.90 6.66
N ILE A 78 -14.50 -0.11 6.35
CA ILE A 78 -14.87 -1.49 6.64
C ILE A 78 -14.88 -1.75 8.15
N LYS A 79 -13.83 -1.32 8.84
CA LYS A 79 -13.70 -1.55 10.29
C LYS A 79 -14.78 -0.87 11.10
N THR A 80 -15.24 0.28 10.66
CA THR A 80 -16.30 1.01 11.36
C THR A 80 -17.70 0.62 10.91
N GLY A 81 -17.81 -0.30 9.95
CA GLY A 81 -19.10 -0.74 9.44
C GLY A 81 -19.77 0.25 8.52
N LEU A 82 -19.07 1.30 8.13
CA LEU A 82 -19.63 2.34 7.28
C LEU A 82 -19.87 1.84 5.85
N THR A 83 -19.04 0.92 5.38
CA THR A 83 -19.12 0.38 4.03
C THR A 83 -18.87 -1.12 4.08
N GLU A 84 -19.59 -1.87 3.27
CA GLU A 84 -19.33 -3.29 3.13
C GLU A 84 -17.98 -3.52 2.46
N PRO A 85 -17.27 -4.61 2.80
CA PRO A 85 -15.92 -4.85 2.25
C PRO A 85 -15.84 -4.82 0.74
N GLU A 86 -16.76 -5.45 0.04
CA GLU A 86 -16.74 -5.49 -1.42
C GLU A 86 -16.97 -4.12 -2.03
N THR A 87 -17.90 -3.36 -1.47
CA THR A 87 -18.17 -1.99 -1.91
C THR A 87 -16.97 -1.09 -1.66
N ALA A 88 -16.32 -1.22 -0.51
CA ALA A 88 -15.13 -0.45 -0.20
C ALA A 88 -14.01 -0.73 -1.19
N LEU A 89 -13.81 -1.99 -1.56
CA LEU A 89 -12.80 -2.37 -2.53
C LEU A 89 -13.12 -1.80 -3.91
N GLU A 90 -14.38 -1.88 -4.34
CA GLU A 90 -14.81 -1.35 -5.61
C GLU A 90 -14.58 0.16 -5.70
N LEU A 91 -14.94 0.89 -4.64
CA LEU A 91 -14.73 2.33 -4.58
C LEU A 91 -13.25 2.68 -4.59
N PHE A 92 -12.43 1.92 -3.89
CA PHE A 92 -10.99 2.13 -3.89
C PHE A 92 -10.41 1.94 -5.28
N VAL A 93 -10.74 0.84 -5.94
CA VAL A 93 -10.23 0.54 -7.28
C VAL A 93 -10.70 1.58 -8.29
N ALA A 94 -11.95 2.01 -8.20
CA ALA A 94 -12.50 3.02 -9.12
C ALA A 94 -11.85 4.39 -8.92
N GLY A 95 -11.40 4.69 -7.70
CA GLY A 95 -10.78 5.96 -7.38
C GLY A 95 -9.28 6.02 -7.62
N VAL A 96 -8.69 4.89 -7.93
CA VAL A 96 -7.27 4.80 -8.22
C VAL A 96 -7.03 4.81 -9.73
#